data_970683fdbb6417281ce7329fd5f70e30
#
_entry.id   970683fdbb6417281ce7329fd5f70e30
#
_cell.length_a   1.000
_cell.length_b   1.000
_cell.length_c   1.000
_cell.angle_alpha   90.00
_cell.angle_beta   90.00
_cell.angle_gamma   90.00
#
_symmetry.space_group_name_H-M   'P 1'
#
loop_
_entity.id
_entity.type
_entity.pdbx_description
1 polymer ?
#
loop_
_entity_poly.entity_id
_entity_poly.type
_entity_poly.pdbx_seq_one_letter_code
_entity_poly.pdbx_strand_id
1 'polypeptide(L)'
;MTIVSDIIHLVESELETDIHSEPFSLNYSRLVNHLRLLLQRTHAQQYAVLDTEIVEMVKRKYPESYKISKKIRVLLTKEYQLAITKEELGYLAIHIERLRSAIVQTNVNNHEEEKN
;
A
#
# COMPACT_ATOMS: atom_id res chain seq x y z
N MET A 1 -1.77 -19.52 -5.06
CA MET A 1 -1.48 -18.26 -4.37
C MET A 1 -1.91 -17.11 -5.27
N THR A 2 -2.52 -16.08 -4.72
CA THR A 2 -3.04 -14.97 -5.53
C THR A 2 -2.08 -13.80 -5.53
N ILE A 3 -2.21 -12.94 -6.55
CA ILE A 3 -1.43 -11.70 -6.67
C ILE A 3 -1.65 -10.83 -5.41
N VAL A 4 -2.91 -10.69 -5.00
CA VAL A 4 -3.26 -9.88 -3.82
C VAL A 4 -2.57 -10.42 -2.57
N SER A 5 -2.58 -11.75 -2.39
CA SER A 5 -1.94 -12.40 -1.24
C SER A 5 -0.44 -12.08 -1.20
N ASP A 6 0.24 -12.17 -2.35
CA ASP A 6 1.67 -11.88 -2.42
C ASP A 6 1.98 -10.42 -2.08
N ILE A 7 1.14 -9.49 -2.57
CA ILE A 7 1.29 -8.07 -2.27
C ILE A 7 1.09 -7.82 -0.77
N ILE A 8 0.06 -8.42 -0.18
CA ILE A 8 -0.22 -8.25 1.26
C ILE A 8 0.94 -8.78 2.11
N HIS A 9 1.49 -9.95 1.75
CA HIS A 9 2.64 -10.49 2.46
C HIS A 9 3.85 -9.55 2.40
N LEU A 10 4.08 -8.94 1.24
CA LEU A 10 5.16 -7.97 1.07
C LEU A 10 4.93 -6.75 1.98
N VAL A 11 3.71 -6.21 1.99
CA VAL A 11 3.37 -5.05 2.81
C VAL A 11 3.54 -5.36 4.30
N GLU A 12 3.05 -6.52 4.74
CA GLU A 12 3.20 -6.94 6.14
C GLU A 12 4.66 -7.08 6.54
N SER A 13 5.47 -7.66 5.66
CA SER A 13 6.90 -7.82 5.88
C SER A 13 7.59 -6.46 6.00
N GLU A 14 7.28 -5.53 5.11
CA GLU A 14 7.90 -4.20 5.12
C GLU A 14 7.46 -3.38 6.33
N LEU A 15 6.22 -3.51 6.76
CA LEU A 15 5.68 -2.77 7.91
C LEU A 15 5.88 -3.52 9.23
N GLU A 16 6.37 -4.76 9.17
CA GLU A 16 6.60 -5.62 10.34
C GLU A 16 5.36 -5.71 11.23
N THR A 17 4.19 -5.86 10.61
CA THR A 17 2.91 -5.87 11.32
C THR A 17 1.94 -6.80 10.63
N ASP A 18 1.22 -7.61 11.43
CA ASP A 18 0.09 -8.41 10.95
C ASP A 18 -1.10 -7.47 10.83
N ILE A 19 -1.52 -7.20 9.59
CA ILE A 19 -2.61 -6.26 9.30
C ILE A 19 -3.97 -6.93 9.14
N HIS A 20 -4.03 -8.26 9.23
CA HIS A 20 -5.27 -9.02 9.07
C HIS A 20 -6.21 -8.87 10.28
N SER A 21 -5.64 -8.72 11.46
CA SER A 21 -6.40 -8.70 12.70
C SER A 21 -6.64 -7.28 13.21
N GLU A 22 -7.50 -7.16 14.22
CA GLU A 22 -7.73 -5.88 14.88
C GLU A 22 -6.42 -5.34 15.47
N PRO A 23 -6.20 -4.02 15.49
CA PRO A 23 -7.15 -2.98 15.08
C PRO A 23 -7.07 -2.60 13.58
N PHE A 24 -6.37 -3.36 12.75
CA PHE A 24 -6.07 -2.98 11.37
C PHE A 24 -7.00 -3.61 10.34
N SER A 25 -8.02 -4.37 10.76
CA SER A 25 -8.89 -5.10 9.83
C SER A 25 -9.58 -4.20 8.81
N LEU A 26 -10.00 -2.99 9.20
CA LEU A 26 -10.62 -2.05 8.26
C LEU A 26 -9.62 -1.55 7.22
N ASN A 27 -8.41 -1.20 7.68
CA ASN A 27 -7.36 -0.73 6.78
C ASN A 27 -6.94 -1.85 5.82
N TYR A 28 -6.86 -3.07 6.32
CA TYR A 28 -6.59 -4.25 5.50
C TYR A 28 -7.65 -4.42 4.40
N SER A 29 -8.92 -4.37 4.77
CA SER A 29 -10.03 -4.53 3.81
C SER A 29 -9.98 -3.45 2.73
N ARG A 30 -9.69 -2.21 3.11
CA ARG A 30 -9.56 -1.10 2.16
C ARG A 30 -8.40 -1.32 1.21
N LEU A 31 -7.25 -1.75 1.73
CA LEU A 31 -6.09 -2.02 0.90
C LEU A 31 -6.37 -3.14 -0.10
N VAL A 32 -6.97 -4.24 0.36
CA VAL A 32 -7.34 -5.37 -0.52
C VAL A 32 -8.28 -4.89 -1.63
N ASN A 33 -9.29 -4.09 -1.29
CA ASN A 33 -10.23 -3.57 -2.27
C ASN A 33 -9.53 -2.71 -3.33
N HIS A 34 -8.63 -1.83 -2.88
CA HIS A 34 -7.88 -0.95 -3.80
C HIS A 34 -6.93 -1.75 -4.69
N LEU A 35 -6.31 -2.80 -4.15
CA LEU A 35 -5.45 -3.69 -4.95
C LEU A 35 -6.25 -4.40 -6.04
N ARG A 36 -7.45 -4.88 -5.71
CA ARG A 36 -8.32 -5.54 -6.69
C ARG A 36 -8.71 -4.58 -7.81
N LEU A 37 -9.06 -3.34 -7.46
CA LEU A 37 -9.40 -2.32 -8.45
C LEU A 37 -8.22 -1.95 -9.33
N LEU A 38 -7.03 -1.82 -8.73
CA LEU A 38 -5.79 -1.54 -9.46
C LEU A 38 -5.50 -2.66 -10.47
N LEU A 39 -5.63 -3.91 -10.05
CA LEU A 39 -5.38 -5.05 -10.92
C LEU A 39 -6.40 -5.13 -12.05
N GLN A 40 -7.67 -4.82 -11.77
CA GLN A 40 -8.71 -4.75 -12.79
C GLN A 40 -8.39 -3.68 -13.85
N ARG A 41 -8.01 -2.48 -13.38
CA ARG A 41 -7.65 -1.37 -14.29
C ARG A 41 -6.44 -1.74 -15.15
N THR A 42 -5.43 -2.33 -14.52
CA THR A 42 -4.20 -2.73 -15.22
C THR A 42 -4.50 -3.79 -16.30
N HIS A 43 -5.31 -4.79 -15.95
CA HIS A 43 -5.72 -5.84 -16.89
C HIS A 43 -6.53 -5.29 -18.05
N ALA A 44 -7.41 -4.33 -17.78
CA ALA A 44 -8.24 -3.69 -18.81
C ALA A 44 -7.50 -2.55 -19.52
N GLN A 45 -6.28 -2.22 -19.12
CA GLN A 45 -5.51 -1.10 -19.63
C GLN A 45 -6.23 0.25 -19.44
N GLN A 46 -7.00 0.36 -18.36
CA GLN A 46 -7.76 1.56 -17.99
C GLN A 46 -7.16 2.15 -16.72
N TYR A 47 -5.98 2.74 -16.84
CA TYR A 47 -5.20 3.19 -15.70
C TYR A 47 -5.83 4.40 -15.03
N ALA A 48 -5.64 4.49 -13.70
CA ALA A 48 -6.08 5.64 -12.93
C ALA A 48 -5.35 6.90 -13.40
N VAL A 49 -6.09 8.00 -13.46
CA VAL A 49 -5.52 9.31 -13.78
C VAL A 49 -5.24 10.03 -12.46
N LEU A 50 -4.00 10.41 -12.26
CA LEU A 50 -3.58 11.15 -11.08
C LEU A 50 -2.66 12.27 -11.54
N ASP A 51 -2.86 13.47 -10.98
CA ASP A 51 -2.05 14.64 -11.31
C ASP A 51 -0.58 14.36 -10.99
N THR A 52 0.32 14.71 -11.91
CA THR A 52 1.75 14.53 -11.74
C THR A 52 2.25 15.23 -10.47
N GLU A 53 1.68 16.38 -10.14
CA GLU A 53 2.04 17.11 -8.91
C GLU A 53 1.72 16.32 -7.66
N ILE A 54 0.62 15.57 -7.68
CA ILE A 54 0.25 14.69 -6.56
C ILE A 54 1.25 13.55 -6.44
N VAL A 55 1.66 12.95 -7.55
CA VAL A 55 2.67 11.87 -7.55
C VAL A 55 3.97 12.39 -6.94
N GLU A 56 4.43 13.56 -7.36
CA GLU A 56 5.66 14.15 -6.83
C GLU A 56 5.53 14.50 -5.35
N MET A 57 4.38 14.99 -4.93
CA MET A 57 4.10 15.28 -3.52
C MET A 57 4.18 14.00 -2.68
N VAL A 58 3.62 12.90 -3.16
CA VAL A 58 3.64 11.59 -2.45
C VAL A 58 5.07 11.11 -2.29
N LYS A 59 5.90 11.19 -3.34
CA LYS A 59 7.32 10.83 -3.27
C LYS A 59 8.05 11.60 -2.19
N ARG A 60 7.80 12.90 -2.12
CA ARG A 60 8.49 13.81 -1.21
C ARG A 60 7.98 13.66 0.23
N LYS A 61 6.67 13.60 0.38
CA LYS A 61 6.02 13.62 1.69
C LYS A 61 5.95 12.24 2.35
N TYR A 62 5.80 11.19 1.56
CA TYR A 62 5.65 9.82 2.05
C TYR A 62 6.67 8.87 1.43
N PRO A 63 7.98 9.14 1.64
CA PRO A 63 9.03 8.37 0.98
C PRO A 63 9.03 6.87 1.32
N GLU A 64 8.70 6.51 2.56
CA GLU A 64 8.68 5.11 2.98
C GLU A 64 7.55 4.34 2.29
N SER A 65 6.36 4.92 2.25
CA SER A 65 5.22 4.30 1.58
C SER A 65 5.43 4.21 0.07
N TYR A 66 6.05 5.23 -0.51
CA TYR A 66 6.40 5.21 -1.94
C TYR A 66 7.42 4.12 -2.24
N LYS A 67 8.40 3.93 -1.35
CA LYS A 67 9.40 2.88 -1.48
C LYS A 67 8.77 1.49 -1.46
N ILE A 68 7.80 1.27 -0.57
CA ILE A 68 7.07 0.01 -0.51
C ILE A 68 6.30 -0.21 -1.81
N SER A 69 5.63 0.83 -2.32
CA SER A 69 4.88 0.72 -3.58
C SER A 69 5.80 0.36 -4.76
N LYS A 70 7.04 0.87 -4.78
CA LYS A 70 8.02 0.50 -5.82
C LYS A 70 8.41 -0.98 -5.71
N LYS A 71 8.50 -1.52 -4.51
CA LYS A 71 8.77 -2.96 -4.31
C LYS A 71 7.61 -3.79 -4.83
N ILE A 72 6.37 -3.32 -4.64
CA ILE A 72 5.19 -3.99 -5.20
C ILE A 72 5.27 -3.99 -6.73
N ARG A 73 5.66 -2.87 -7.33
CA ARG A 73 5.83 -2.79 -8.79
C ARG A 73 6.84 -3.83 -9.30
N VAL A 74 7.96 -3.99 -8.60
CA VAL A 74 8.97 -4.98 -8.95
C VAL A 74 8.39 -6.39 -8.87
N LEU A 75 7.65 -6.69 -7.81
CA LEU A 75 6.99 -7.99 -7.64
C LEU A 75 6.04 -8.26 -8.81
N LEU A 76 5.19 -7.30 -9.15
CA LEU A 76 4.22 -7.45 -10.23
C LEU A 76 4.91 -7.67 -11.58
N THR A 77 5.99 -6.95 -11.85
CA THR A 77 6.73 -7.10 -13.09
C THR A 77 7.41 -8.45 -13.18
N LYS A 78 8.09 -8.87 -12.12
CA LYS A 78 8.88 -10.12 -12.13
C LYS A 78 8.02 -11.37 -12.08
N GLU A 79 7.05 -11.40 -11.19
CA GLU A 79 6.29 -12.62 -10.91
C GLU A 79 5.04 -12.77 -11.77
N TYR A 80 4.46 -11.65 -12.23
CA TYR A 80 3.17 -11.66 -12.90
C TYR A 80 3.17 -10.98 -14.26
N GLN A 81 4.33 -10.45 -14.69
CA GLN A 81 4.47 -9.74 -15.97
C GLN A 81 3.46 -8.61 -16.13
N LEU A 82 3.15 -7.94 -15.02
CA LEU A 82 2.23 -6.80 -14.99
C LEU A 82 3.01 -5.51 -14.79
N ALA A 83 2.75 -4.51 -15.63
CA ALA A 83 3.37 -3.19 -15.51
C ALA A 83 2.31 -2.20 -15.00
N ILE A 84 2.64 -1.46 -13.94
CA ILE A 84 1.77 -0.42 -13.43
C ILE A 84 2.39 0.95 -13.72
N THR A 85 1.54 1.94 -13.93
CA THR A 85 1.96 3.30 -14.26
C THR A 85 2.46 4.04 -13.02
N LYS A 86 3.14 5.17 -13.23
CA LYS A 86 3.54 6.06 -12.14
C LYS A 86 2.34 6.56 -11.34
N GLU A 87 1.25 6.84 -12.01
CA GLU A 87 0.01 7.31 -11.38
C GLU A 87 -0.57 6.25 -10.47
N GLU A 88 -0.61 4.99 -10.93
CA GLU A 88 -1.06 3.87 -10.11
C GLU A 88 -0.13 3.66 -8.90
N LEU A 89 1.17 3.83 -9.12
CA LEU A 89 2.16 3.71 -8.06
C LEU A 89 1.94 4.77 -6.98
N GLY A 90 1.71 6.02 -7.37
CA GLY A 90 1.41 7.11 -6.44
C GLY A 90 0.12 6.85 -5.67
N TYR A 91 -0.91 6.39 -6.37
CA TYR A 91 -2.19 6.03 -5.76
C TYR A 91 -2.02 4.93 -4.70
N LEU A 92 -1.28 3.90 -5.05
CA LEU A 92 -0.98 2.79 -4.14
C LEU A 92 -0.23 3.28 -2.90
N ALA A 93 0.75 4.16 -3.08
CA ALA A 93 1.54 4.71 -1.98
C ALA A 93 0.67 5.48 -0.98
N ILE A 94 -0.36 6.18 -1.44
CA ILE A 94 -1.30 6.88 -0.56
C ILE A 94 -2.02 5.87 0.35
N HIS A 95 -2.46 4.75 -0.21
CA HIS A 95 -3.15 3.73 0.57
C HIS A 95 -2.22 3.02 1.56
N ILE A 96 -0.98 2.78 1.17
CA ILE A 96 0.04 2.23 2.07
C ILE A 96 0.32 3.21 3.20
N GLU A 97 0.38 4.50 2.89
CA GLU A 97 0.61 5.52 3.92
C GLU A 97 -0.51 5.56 4.95
N ARG A 98 -1.76 5.41 4.52
CA ARG A 98 -2.89 5.35 5.45
C ARG A 98 -2.75 4.19 6.43
N LEU A 99 -2.33 3.03 5.95
CA LEU A 99 -2.09 1.87 6.78
C LEU A 99 -0.89 2.08 7.71
N ARG A 100 0.22 2.56 7.17
CA ARG A 100 1.43 2.84 7.95
C ARG A 100 1.15 3.85 9.06
N SER A 101 0.40 4.90 8.74
CA SER A 101 0.01 5.92 9.70
C SER A 101 -0.86 5.35 10.81
N ALA A 102 -1.79 4.46 10.47
CA ALA A 102 -2.64 3.79 11.46
C ALA A 102 -1.81 2.92 12.42
N ILE A 103 -0.80 2.22 11.90
CA ILE A 103 0.10 1.40 12.71
C ILE A 103 0.90 2.27 13.68
N VAL A 104 1.49 3.35 13.18
CA VAL A 104 2.27 4.29 14.01
C VAL A 104 1.38 4.88 15.11
N GLN A 105 0.16 5.30 14.77
CA GLN A 105 -0.77 5.88 15.72
C GLN A 105 -1.16 4.90 16.83
N THR A 106 -1.41 3.63 16.45
CA THR A 106 -1.74 2.58 17.40
C THR A 106 -0.58 2.30 18.36
N ASN A 107 0.64 2.25 17.84
CA ASN A 107 1.84 2.02 18.65
C ASN A 107 2.07 3.17 19.65
N VAL A 108 1.84 4.41 19.22
CA VAL A 108 1.93 5.58 20.11
C VAL A 108 0.89 5.49 21.22
N ASN A 109 -0.36 5.16 20.87
CA ASN A 109 -1.44 5.02 21.87
C ASN A 109 -1.15 3.92 22.89
N ASN A 110 -0.67 2.78 22.41
CA ASN A 110 -0.31 1.66 23.29
C ASN A 110 0.83 2.06 24.25
N HIS A 111 1.81 2.80 23.75
CA HIS A 111 2.92 3.28 24.57
C HIS A 111 2.46 4.24 25.65
N GLU A 112 1.51 5.13 25.33
CA GLU A 112 0.92 6.07 26.32
C GLU A 112 0.13 5.31 27.38
N GLU A 113 -0.62 4.29 27.01
CA GLU A 113 -1.36 3.45 27.96
C GLU A 113 -0.43 2.71 28.93
N GLU A 114 0.72 2.25 28.45
CA GLU A 114 1.72 1.56 29.26
C GLU A 114 2.35 2.47 30.31
N LYS A 115 2.37 3.78 30.07
CA LYS A 115 2.93 4.76 31.01
C LYS A 115 1.99 5.11 32.17
N ASN A 116 0.74 4.78 32.06
CA ASN A 116 -0.28 5.01 33.08
C ASN A 116 -0.50 3.75 33.91
#